data_0b08f500d6f1128122360f866948d61b
#
_entry.id   0b08f500d6f1128122360f866948d61b
#
_cell.length_a   1.000
_cell.length_b   1.000
_cell.length_c   1.000
_cell.angle_alpha   90.00
_cell.angle_beta   90.00
_cell.angle_gamma   90.00
#
_symmetry.space_group_name_H-M   'P 1'
#
loop_
_entity.id
_entity.type
_entity.pdbx_description
1 polymer ?
#
loop_
_entity_poly.entity_id
_entity_poly.type
_entity_poly.pdbx_seq_one_letter_code
_entity_poly.pdbx_strand_id
1 'polypeptide(L)'
;YSIPGAFGKIGKNAGIQIAIFHAVFNIVTMLMALPLTSVFVKFAQKILPEKPKKDDPDQPKFVYIEPHFLSTPPIAVAQTKNEILNMASIAMRNFNLAIETICKLDFQCLDSFNRNEKQINFLYKGIHLFLAKVSDRPLTNTDHIFVSSSFKTISDIERIGDYAKNIIEYAQVLESKKLYFSDTAVHEILELQELVKQLYDKTMLAFVKIDENALTAAYEIEDQVDAYTEELSNNHIERLEKHQCTAEIGAQFL
;
A
#
# COMPACT_ATOMS: atom_id res chain seq x y z
N TYR A 1 -50.44 -29.64 5.41
CA TYR A 1 -50.51 -28.76 6.60
C TYR A 1 -50.68 -27.34 6.10
N SER A 2 -51.90 -26.81 6.13
CA SER A 2 -52.25 -25.43 5.77
C SER A 2 -52.04 -24.57 7.01
N ILE A 3 -51.26 -23.53 6.91
CA ILE A 3 -51.21 -22.44 7.91
C ILE A 3 -52.32 -21.48 7.56
N PRO A 4 -53.43 -21.44 8.31
CA PRO A 4 -54.54 -20.55 7.99
C PRO A 4 -54.33 -19.18 8.55
N GLY A 5 -54.45 -18.14 7.76
CA GLY A 5 -54.94 -16.88 8.23
C GLY A 5 -54.19 -15.60 7.90
N ALA A 6 -52.86 -15.55 7.80
CA ALA A 6 -52.16 -14.30 7.57
C ALA A 6 -51.70 -14.03 6.13
N PHE A 7 -51.42 -15.06 5.34
CA PHE A 7 -50.87 -14.98 3.99
C PHE A 7 -51.83 -15.27 2.85
N GLY A 8 -53.07 -15.69 3.14
CA GLY A 8 -54.03 -16.08 2.14
C GLY A 8 -54.66 -14.96 1.30
N LYS A 9 -54.35 -13.68 1.63
CA LYS A 9 -54.87 -12.52 0.87
C LYS A 9 -53.85 -11.85 -0.06
N ILE A 10 -52.58 -12.33 -0.08
CA ILE A 10 -51.53 -11.74 -0.88
C ILE A 10 -51.25 -12.57 -2.10
N GLY A 11 -51.94 -12.23 -3.21
CA GLY A 11 -51.65 -12.75 -4.55
C GLY A 11 -52.10 -14.22 -4.79
N LYS A 12 -52.81 -14.47 -5.88
CA LYS A 12 -53.24 -15.82 -6.31
C LYS A 12 -52.09 -16.67 -6.89
N ASN A 13 -50.86 -16.19 -6.88
CA ASN A 13 -49.71 -16.87 -7.49
C ASN A 13 -48.83 -17.49 -6.41
N ALA A 14 -48.70 -18.82 -6.40
CA ALA A 14 -47.91 -19.57 -5.42
C ALA A 14 -46.43 -19.11 -5.36
N GLY A 15 -45.87 -18.70 -6.49
CA GLY A 15 -44.49 -18.16 -6.53
C GLY A 15 -44.32 -16.87 -5.73
N ILE A 16 -45.30 -15.96 -5.75
CA ILE A 16 -45.28 -14.71 -4.98
C ILE A 16 -45.39 -15.00 -3.47
N GLN A 17 -46.25 -15.96 -3.10
CA GLN A 17 -46.41 -16.36 -1.69
C GLN A 17 -45.12 -16.96 -1.12
N ILE A 18 -44.42 -17.81 -1.89
CA ILE A 18 -43.12 -18.38 -1.49
C ILE A 18 -42.05 -17.28 -1.36
N ALA A 19 -42.01 -16.36 -2.33
CA ALA A 19 -41.03 -15.25 -2.28
C ALA A 19 -41.25 -14.33 -1.07
N ILE A 20 -42.51 -13.99 -0.76
CA ILE A 20 -42.85 -13.17 0.42
C ILE A 20 -42.51 -13.91 1.72
N PHE A 21 -42.87 -15.20 1.81
CA PHE A 21 -42.52 -16.01 2.98
C PHE A 21 -41.00 -16.06 3.20
N HIS A 22 -40.24 -16.26 2.13
CA HIS A 22 -38.77 -16.31 2.19
C HIS A 22 -38.18 -14.96 2.60
N ALA A 23 -38.70 -13.86 2.06
CA ALA A 23 -38.28 -12.52 2.43
C ALA A 23 -38.56 -12.21 3.91
N VAL A 24 -39.77 -12.51 4.40
CA VAL A 24 -40.17 -12.34 5.80
C VAL A 24 -39.33 -13.21 6.72
N PHE A 25 -39.13 -14.48 6.36
CA PHE A 25 -38.28 -15.39 7.13
C PHE A 25 -36.84 -14.85 7.27
N ASN A 26 -36.23 -14.38 6.17
CA ASN A 26 -34.90 -13.82 6.18
C ASN A 26 -34.80 -12.55 7.03
N ILE A 27 -35.79 -11.66 6.93
CA ILE A 27 -35.82 -10.43 7.77
C ILE A 27 -35.96 -10.77 9.25
N VAL A 28 -36.83 -11.70 9.62
CA VAL A 28 -37.01 -12.14 11.01
C VAL A 28 -35.72 -12.79 11.54
N THR A 29 -35.10 -13.67 10.76
CA THR A 29 -33.85 -14.32 11.09
C THR A 29 -32.72 -13.32 11.28
N MET A 30 -32.61 -12.32 10.40
CA MET A 30 -31.64 -11.23 10.51
C MET A 30 -31.85 -10.38 11.77
N LEU A 31 -33.10 -10.00 12.07
CA LEU A 31 -33.44 -9.24 13.28
C LEU A 31 -33.16 -10.04 14.57
N MET A 32 -33.33 -11.35 14.55
CA MET A 32 -32.95 -12.22 15.67
C MET A 32 -31.44 -12.40 15.80
N ALA A 33 -30.72 -12.49 14.66
CA ALA A 33 -29.28 -12.71 14.66
C ALA A 33 -28.48 -11.46 15.07
N LEU A 34 -28.96 -10.24 14.72
CA LEU A 34 -28.26 -8.98 15.03
C LEU A 34 -27.90 -8.81 16.53
N PRO A 35 -28.80 -8.95 17.50
CA PRO A 35 -28.44 -8.85 18.91
C PRO A 35 -27.59 -10.01 19.41
N LEU A 36 -27.71 -11.18 18.78
CA LEU A 36 -26.89 -12.36 19.14
C LEU A 36 -25.45 -12.26 18.67
N THR A 37 -25.15 -11.45 17.64
CA THR A 37 -23.79 -11.26 17.11
C THR A 37 -22.84 -10.80 18.21
N SER A 38 -23.25 -9.86 19.06
CA SER A 38 -22.43 -9.36 20.16
C SER A 38 -22.16 -10.45 21.25
N VAL A 39 -23.11 -11.33 21.44
CA VAL A 39 -22.99 -12.45 22.39
C VAL A 39 -22.03 -13.51 21.83
N PHE A 40 -22.16 -13.83 20.53
CA PHE A 40 -21.25 -14.75 19.84
C PHE A 40 -19.82 -14.22 19.80
N VAL A 41 -19.62 -12.91 19.53
CA VAL A 41 -18.30 -12.30 19.56
C VAL A 41 -17.67 -12.38 20.95
N LYS A 42 -18.41 -12.03 22.01
CA LYS A 42 -17.93 -12.15 23.40
C LYS A 42 -17.63 -13.60 23.79
N PHE A 43 -18.45 -14.56 23.34
CA PHE A 43 -18.24 -15.97 23.59
C PHE A 43 -17.02 -16.51 22.85
N ALA A 44 -16.84 -16.14 21.58
CA ALA A 44 -15.65 -16.48 20.79
C ALA A 44 -14.37 -15.91 21.40
N GLN A 45 -14.39 -14.66 21.86
CA GLN A 45 -13.26 -14.02 22.57
C GLN A 45 -12.93 -14.71 23.90
N LYS A 46 -13.93 -15.29 24.57
CA LYS A 46 -13.73 -16.03 25.83
C LYS A 46 -13.14 -17.43 25.62
N ILE A 47 -13.48 -18.10 24.50
CA ILE A 47 -12.97 -19.43 24.15
C ILE A 47 -11.61 -19.33 23.47
N LEU A 48 -11.40 -18.29 22.67
CA LEU A 48 -10.13 -17.96 22.04
C LEU A 48 -9.60 -16.66 22.66
N PRO A 49 -9.12 -16.69 23.93
CA PRO A 49 -8.47 -15.52 24.48
C PRO A 49 -7.32 -15.18 23.55
N GLU A 50 -7.31 -13.95 23.01
CA GLU A 50 -6.13 -13.42 22.35
C GLU A 50 -4.98 -13.58 23.37
N LYS A 51 -4.07 -14.51 23.10
CA LYS A 51 -2.84 -14.59 23.88
C LYS A 51 -2.24 -13.20 23.83
N PRO A 52 -1.79 -12.62 24.97
CA PRO A 52 -1.02 -11.40 24.91
C PRO A 52 0.10 -11.65 23.91
N LYS A 53 0.08 -10.93 22.80
CA LYS A 53 1.09 -11.08 21.77
C LYS A 53 2.41 -10.80 22.48
N LYS A 54 3.27 -11.81 22.62
CA LYS A 54 4.68 -11.58 22.94
C LYS A 54 5.13 -10.51 21.98
N ASP A 55 5.85 -9.51 22.48
CA ASP A 55 6.48 -8.51 21.64
C ASP A 55 7.32 -9.25 20.60
N ASP A 56 6.70 -9.54 19.47
CA ASP A 56 7.36 -10.11 18.33
C ASP A 56 8.07 -8.92 17.65
N PRO A 57 9.40 -8.89 17.65
CA PRO A 57 10.15 -7.79 17.04
C PRO A 57 9.80 -7.59 15.56
N ASP A 58 9.23 -8.63 14.92
CA ASP A 58 8.82 -8.60 13.51
C ASP A 58 7.36 -8.14 13.31
N GLN A 59 6.62 -7.78 14.39
CA GLN A 59 5.26 -7.27 14.23
C GLN A 59 5.26 -5.82 13.73
N PRO A 60 4.46 -5.52 12.69
CA PRO A 60 4.27 -4.15 12.22
C PRO A 60 3.71 -3.27 13.34
N LYS A 61 4.30 -2.08 13.51
CA LYS A 61 3.91 -1.11 14.54
C LYS A 61 4.14 0.32 14.09
N PHE A 62 3.44 1.25 14.73
CA PHE A 62 3.77 2.66 14.62
C PHE A 62 5.04 3.00 15.42
N VAL A 63 5.78 3.96 14.92
CA VAL A 63 6.95 4.53 15.60
C VAL A 63 6.60 5.85 16.28
N TYR A 64 5.75 6.65 15.62
CA TYR A 64 5.47 8.03 16.03
C TYR A 64 4.00 8.24 16.42
N ILE A 65 3.06 7.48 15.89
CA ILE A 65 1.62 7.66 16.13
C ILE A 65 1.17 6.89 17.37
N GLU A 66 0.51 7.61 18.30
CA GLU A 66 -0.19 7.02 19.43
C GLU A 66 -1.61 7.59 19.57
N PRO A 67 -2.61 6.78 19.98
CA PRO A 67 -4.00 7.20 20.05
C PRO A 67 -4.24 8.42 20.95
N HIS A 68 -3.46 8.60 22.01
CA HIS A 68 -3.63 9.70 22.93
C HIS A 68 -3.30 11.08 22.34
N PHE A 69 -2.49 11.15 21.26
CA PHE A 69 -2.18 12.41 20.58
C PHE A 69 -3.42 13.08 19.95
N LEU A 70 -4.51 12.33 19.72
CA LEU A 70 -5.75 12.88 19.21
C LEU A 70 -6.38 13.93 20.13
N SER A 71 -6.00 13.98 21.41
CA SER A 71 -6.41 15.03 22.34
C SER A 71 -5.69 16.38 22.11
N THR A 72 -4.58 16.37 21.36
CA THR A 72 -3.76 17.55 21.06
C THR A 72 -3.48 17.58 19.55
N PRO A 73 -4.40 18.17 18.74
CA PRO A 73 -4.34 18.10 17.29
C PRO A 73 -3.03 18.53 16.66
N PRO A 74 -2.34 19.60 17.10
CA PRO A 74 -1.04 19.96 16.53
C PRO A 74 0.04 18.88 16.71
N ILE A 75 0.02 18.18 17.86
CA ILE A 75 0.93 17.06 18.10
C ILE A 75 0.56 15.88 17.21
N ALA A 76 -0.74 15.58 17.09
CA ALA A 76 -1.21 14.52 16.20
C ALA A 76 -0.75 14.73 14.75
N VAL A 77 -0.88 15.96 14.23
CA VAL A 77 -0.40 16.34 12.88
C VAL A 77 1.10 16.17 12.76
N ALA A 78 1.90 16.68 13.71
CA ALA A 78 3.35 16.57 13.70
C ALA A 78 3.82 15.09 13.73
N GLN A 79 3.21 14.26 14.57
CA GLN A 79 3.55 12.84 14.66
C GLN A 79 3.09 12.05 13.43
N THR A 80 1.98 12.44 12.83
CA THR A 80 1.56 11.86 11.53
C THR A 80 2.58 12.17 10.45
N LYS A 81 3.10 13.39 10.38
CA LYS A 81 4.17 13.75 9.44
C LYS A 81 5.40 12.87 9.62
N ASN A 82 5.83 12.63 10.86
CA ASN A 82 6.97 11.78 11.16
C ASN A 82 6.72 10.32 10.75
N GLU A 83 5.49 9.82 10.94
CA GLU A 83 5.14 8.45 10.55
C GLU A 83 5.06 8.30 9.01
N ILE A 84 4.61 9.32 8.29
CA ILE A 84 4.65 9.34 6.81
C ILE A 84 6.11 9.29 6.32
N LEU A 85 7.01 10.03 6.93
CA LEU A 85 8.45 9.99 6.62
C LEU A 85 9.06 8.62 6.91
N ASN A 86 8.67 8.00 8.01
CA ASN A 86 9.07 6.63 8.33
C ASN A 86 8.60 5.65 7.26
N MET A 87 7.33 5.72 6.87
CA MET A 87 6.75 4.89 5.80
C MET A 87 7.50 5.08 4.47
N ALA A 88 7.76 6.33 4.07
CA ALA A 88 8.50 6.65 2.85
C ALA A 88 9.93 6.08 2.87
N SER A 89 10.62 6.17 4.01
CA SER A 89 11.96 5.59 4.19
C SER A 89 11.95 4.06 4.05
N ILE A 90 10.90 3.39 4.55
CA ILE A 90 10.77 1.93 4.42
C ILE A 90 10.50 1.55 2.95
N ALA A 91 9.61 2.29 2.27
CA ALA A 91 9.30 2.06 0.86
C ALA A 91 10.55 2.23 -0.03
N MET A 92 11.35 3.30 0.21
CA MET A 92 12.59 3.52 -0.53
C MET A 92 13.65 2.45 -0.26
N ARG A 93 13.73 1.92 0.97
CA ARG A 93 14.60 0.77 1.26
C ARG A 93 14.16 -0.47 0.48
N ASN A 94 12.86 -0.75 0.40
CA ASN A 94 12.35 -1.88 -0.38
C ASN A 94 12.62 -1.70 -1.87
N PHE A 95 12.45 -0.49 -2.40
CA PHE A 95 12.82 -0.18 -3.78
C PHE A 95 14.30 -0.50 -4.05
N ASN A 96 15.20 -0.04 -3.19
CA ASN A 96 16.63 -0.31 -3.35
C ASN A 96 16.96 -1.82 -3.28
N LEU A 97 16.34 -2.55 -2.34
CA LEU A 97 16.50 -4.01 -2.25
C LEU A 97 16.00 -4.71 -3.52
N ALA A 98 14.89 -4.25 -4.10
CA ALA A 98 14.33 -4.83 -5.31
C ALA A 98 15.25 -4.61 -6.52
N ILE A 99 15.78 -3.39 -6.70
CA ILE A 99 16.74 -3.09 -7.78
C ILE A 99 18.03 -3.92 -7.60
N GLU A 100 18.56 -4.03 -6.38
CA GLU A 100 19.73 -4.86 -6.13
C GLU A 100 19.45 -6.33 -6.46
N THR A 101 18.26 -6.83 -6.08
CA THR A 101 17.86 -8.22 -6.36
C THR A 101 17.73 -8.49 -7.84
N ILE A 102 17.09 -7.62 -8.62
CA ILE A 102 16.92 -7.87 -10.06
C ILE A 102 18.23 -7.75 -10.83
N CYS A 103 19.15 -6.89 -10.39
CA CYS A 103 20.47 -6.75 -11.00
C CYS A 103 21.41 -7.93 -10.73
N LYS A 104 21.31 -8.53 -9.52
CA LYS A 104 22.24 -9.60 -9.08
C LYS A 104 21.63 -10.98 -9.04
N LEU A 105 20.31 -11.08 -9.10
CA LEU A 105 19.49 -12.29 -8.83
C LEU A 105 19.87 -12.96 -7.50
N ASP A 106 20.17 -12.13 -6.48
CA ASP A 106 20.42 -12.56 -5.10
C ASP A 106 19.18 -12.29 -4.24
N PHE A 107 18.60 -13.35 -3.71
CA PHE A 107 17.35 -13.35 -2.96
C PHE A 107 17.54 -13.41 -1.44
N GLN A 108 18.73 -13.21 -0.91
CA GLN A 108 19.00 -13.25 0.54
C GLN A 108 18.24 -12.15 1.30
N CYS A 109 17.85 -11.06 0.62
CA CYS A 109 17.13 -9.96 1.22
C CYS A 109 15.62 -10.19 1.37
N LEU A 110 15.03 -11.28 0.81
CA LEU A 110 13.58 -11.49 0.74
C LEU A 110 12.87 -11.43 2.09
N ASP A 111 13.45 -11.98 3.15
CA ASP A 111 12.84 -11.91 4.49
C ASP A 111 12.73 -10.48 4.99
N SER A 112 13.76 -9.66 4.78
CA SER A 112 13.75 -8.24 5.13
C SER A 112 12.78 -7.46 4.25
N PHE A 113 12.75 -7.76 2.95
CA PHE A 113 11.83 -7.17 1.99
C PHE A 113 10.37 -7.44 2.40
N ASN A 114 10.03 -8.68 2.70
CA ASN A 114 8.67 -9.07 3.09
C ASN A 114 8.24 -8.48 4.43
N ARG A 115 9.17 -8.29 5.40
CA ARG A 115 8.89 -7.58 6.65
C ARG A 115 8.58 -6.10 6.38
N ASN A 116 9.37 -5.44 5.56
CA ASN A 116 9.17 -4.05 5.19
C ASN A 116 7.83 -3.85 4.45
N GLU A 117 7.49 -4.77 3.54
CA GLU A 117 6.21 -4.76 2.81
C GLU A 117 5.01 -4.85 3.77
N LYS A 118 5.06 -5.77 4.73
CA LYS A 118 4.04 -5.86 5.77
C LYS A 118 3.96 -4.58 6.61
N GLN A 119 5.09 -3.95 6.90
CA GLN A 119 5.16 -2.70 7.66
C GLN A 119 4.55 -1.54 6.85
N ILE A 120 4.87 -1.40 5.55
CA ILE A 120 4.29 -0.38 4.66
C ILE A 120 2.77 -0.51 4.63
N ASN A 121 2.25 -1.71 4.38
CA ASN A 121 0.81 -2.00 4.33
C ASN A 121 0.09 -1.72 5.66
N PHE A 122 0.75 -2.01 6.79
CA PHE A 122 0.25 -1.67 8.11
C PHE A 122 0.20 -0.16 8.31
N LEU A 123 1.29 0.54 8.00
CA LEU A 123 1.40 1.99 8.14
C LEU A 123 0.37 2.70 7.25
N TYR A 124 0.23 2.29 5.99
CA TYR A 124 -0.78 2.85 5.08
C TYR A 124 -2.18 2.83 5.69
N LYS A 125 -2.65 1.64 6.11
CA LYS A 125 -3.98 1.48 6.70
C LYS A 125 -4.13 2.24 8.01
N GLY A 126 -3.11 2.20 8.85
CA GLY A 126 -3.15 2.81 10.17
C GLY A 126 -3.07 4.33 10.12
N ILE A 127 -2.19 4.90 9.29
CA ILE A 127 -2.09 6.36 9.08
C ILE A 127 -3.39 6.89 8.46
N HIS A 128 -3.96 6.18 7.48
CA HIS A 128 -5.25 6.54 6.88
C HIS A 128 -6.36 6.67 7.93
N LEU A 129 -6.50 5.67 8.81
CA LEU A 129 -7.49 5.70 9.90
C LEU A 129 -7.19 6.79 10.93
N PHE A 130 -5.92 7.07 11.19
CA PHE A 130 -5.52 8.12 12.13
C PHE A 130 -5.80 9.51 11.54
N LEU A 131 -5.44 9.76 10.28
CA LEU A 131 -5.76 11.00 9.56
C LEU A 131 -7.27 11.31 9.55
N ALA A 132 -8.11 10.29 9.33
CA ALA A 132 -9.55 10.45 9.40
C ALA A 132 -10.01 10.95 10.79
N LYS A 133 -9.42 10.43 11.87
CA LYS A 133 -9.72 10.89 13.24
C LYS A 133 -9.15 12.27 13.54
N VAL A 134 -8.01 12.63 12.96
CA VAL A 134 -7.40 13.96 13.09
C VAL A 134 -8.24 15.01 12.36
N SER A 135 -8.78 14.68 11.17
CA SER A 135 -9.63 15.59 10.38
C SER A 135 -10.91 16.02 11.11
N ASP A 136 -11.41 15.21 12.05
CA ASP A 136 -12.58 15.52 12.88
C ASP A 136 -12.25 16.48 14.05
N ARG A 137 -10.99 16.90 14.20
CA ARG A 137 -10.55 17.79 15.29
C ARG A 137 -10.45 19.23 14.81
N PRO A 138 -10.51 20.20 15.74
CA PRO A 138 -10.27 21.61 15.40
C PRO A 138 -8.81 21.77 14.95
N LEU A 139 -8.62 22.05 13.66
CA LEU A 139 -7.34 22.21 13.00
C LEU A 139 -7.16 23.64 12.52
N THR A 140 -5.92 24.09 12.38
CA THR A 140 -5.60 25.31 11.62
C THR A 140 -5.79 25.06 10.12
N ASN A 141 -5.92 26.14 9.32
CA ASN A 141 -6.00 26.00 7.85
C ASN A 141 -4.81 25.24 7.26
N THR A 142 -3.61 25.49 7.78
CA THR A 142 -2.39 24.80 7.33
C THR A 142 -2.45 23.30 7.64
N ASP A 143 -2.91 22.94 8.86
CA ASP A 143 -3.06 21.54 9.25
C ASP A 143 -4.13 20.83 8.43
N HIS A 144 -5.24 21.52 8.10
CA HIS A 144 -6.25 20.97 7.20
C HIS A 144 -5.71 20.64 5.82
N ILE A 145 -4.91 21.54 5.23
CA ILE A 145 -4.26 21.31 3.94
C ILE A 145 -3.31 20.11 4.04
N PHE A 146 -2.47 20.06 5.07
CA PHE A 146 -1.57 18.94 5.29
C PHE A 146 -2.31 17.60 5.44
N VAL A 147 -3.33 17.53 6.30
CA VAL A 147 -4.12 16.32 6.53
C VAL A 147 -4.78 15.86 5.22
N SER A 148 -5.38 16.79 4.46
CA SER A 148 -6.06 16.47 3.21
C SER A 148 -5.11 15.95 2.14
N SER A 149 -3.92 16.55 1.99
CA SER A 149 -2.91 16.11 1.02
C SER A 149 -2.24 14.80 1.43
N SER A 150 -2.13 14.55 2.73
CA SER A 150 -1.48 13.34 3.26
C SER A 150 -2.17 12.04 2.84
N PHE A 151 -3.50 12.05 2.61
CA PHE A 151 -4.20 10.86 2.11
C PHE A 151 -3.67 10.40 0.74
N LYS A 152 -3.40 11.35 -0.15
CA LYS A 152 -2.78 11.03 -1.44
C LYS A 152 -1.32 10.60 -1.25
N THR A 153 -0.57 11.34 -0.45
CA THR A 153 0.85 11.06 -0.21
C THR A 153 1.10 9.64 0.30
N ILE A 154 0.31 9.18 1.29
CA ILE A 154 0.48 7.80 1.79
C ILE A 154 0.11 6.74 0.75
N SER A 155 -0.85 7.03 -0.12
CA SER A 155 -1.20 6.13 -1.22
C SER A 155 -0.08 6.05 -2.26
N ASP A 156 0.54 7.18 -2.59
CA ASP A 156 1.67 7.21 -3.54
C ASP A 156 2.90 6.50 -2.94
N ILE A 157 3.15 6.62 -1.63
CA ILE A 157 4.23 5.89 -0.95
C ILE A 157 3.96 4.37 -0.94
N GLU A 158 2.73 3.95 -0.71
CA GLU A 158 2.37 2.52 -0.74
C GLU A 158 2.58 1.94 -2.14
N ARG A 159 2.24 2.70 -3.20
CA ARG A 159 2.50 2.29 -4.59
C ARG A 159 4.00 2.10 -4.90
N ILE A 160 4.90 2.87 -4.26
CA ILE A 160 6.34 2.60 -4.38
C ILE A 160 6.67 1.20 -3.84
N GLY A 161 6.09 0.79 -2.72
CA GLY A 161 6.22 -0.56 -2.17
C GLY A 161 5.69 -1.62 -3.12
N ASP A 162 4.51 -1.41 -3.73
CA ASP A 162 3.91 -2.32 -4.70
C ASP A 162 4.77 -2.47 -5.96
N TYR A 163 5.33 -1.38 -6.47
CA TYR A 163 6.27 -1.45 -7.61
C TYR A 163 7.56 -2.19 -7.24
N ALA A 164 8.10 -1.96 -6.06
CA ALA A 164 9.25 -2.72 -5.58
C ALA A 164 8.97 -4.23 -5.52
N LYS A 165 7.76 -4.61 -5.12
CA LYS A 165 7.31 -6.01 -5.12
C LYS A 165 7.23 -6.57 -6.54
N ASN A 166 6.69 -5.82 -7.50
CA ASN A 166 6.66 -6.25 -8.91
C ASN A 166 8.08 -6.49 -9.45
N ILE A 167 9.05 -5.64 -9.08
CA ILE A 167 10.46 -5.83 -9.48
C ILE A 167 11.03 -7.13 -8.91
N ILE A 168 10.71 -7.48 -7.65
CA ILE A 168 11.10 -8.80 -7.07
C ILE A 168 10.45 -9.96 -7.84
N GLU A 169 9.18 -9.84 -8.22
CA GLU A 169 8.49 -10.87 -9.01
C GLU A 169 9.15 -11.02 -10.39
N TYR A 170 9.55 -9.93 -11.03
CA TYR A 170 10.31 -9.98 -12.28
C TYR A 170 11.70 -10.64 -12.11
N ALA A 171 12.41 -10.33 -11.03
CA ALA A 171 13.67 -10.99 -10.71
C ALA A 171 13.50 -12.52 -10.57
N GLN A 172 12.43 -12.97 -9.90
CA GLN A 172 12.11 -14.40 -9.76
C GLN A 172 11.80 -15.07 -11.11
N VAL A 173 11.14 -14.35 -12.03
CA VAL A 173 10.91 -14.85 -13.40
C VAL A 173 12.22 -15.02 -14.15
N LEU A 174 13.13 -14.03 -14.08
CA LEU A 174 14.45 -14.11 -14.70
C LEU A 174 15.25 -15.30 -14.15
N GLU A 175 15.30 -15.45 -12.83
CA GLU A 175 16.01 -16.57 -12.17
C GLU A 175 15.45 -17.93 -12.62
N SER A 176 14.12 -18.09 -12.59
CA SER A 176 13.45 -19.36 -12.95
C SER A 176 13.75 -19.80 -14.37
N LYS A 177 13.92 -18.84 -15.27
CA LYS A 177 14.26 -19.06 -16.70
C LYS A 177 15.76 -19.06 -16.97
N LYS A 178 16.60 -18.80 -15.97
CA LYS A 178 18.06 -18.63 -16.09
C LYS A 178 18.44 -17.53 -17.09
N LEU A 179 17.69 -16.43 -17.05
CA LEU A 179 17.92 -15.25 -17.86
C LEU A 179 18.59 -14.18 -17.01
N TYR A 180 19.45 -13.37 -17.61
CA TYR A 180 20.21 -12.31 -16.95
C TYR A 180 20.20 -11.06 -17.80
N PHE A 181 20.15 -9.89 -17.16
CA PHE A 181 20.42 -8.65 -17.85
C PHE A 181 21.90 -8.57 -18.28
N SER A 182 22.17 -7.90 -19.39
CA SER A 182 23.53 -7.57 -19.78
C SER A 182 24.16 -6.55 -18.82
N ASP A 183 25.48 -6.48 -18.75
CA ASP A 183 26.19 -5.49 -17.94
C ASP A 183 25.76 -4.05 -18.28
N THR A 184 25.50 -3.79 -19.58
CA THR A 184 24.97 -2.48 -20.02
C THR A 184 23.59 -2.20 -19.45
N ALA A 185 22.66 -3.18 -19.50
CA ALA A 185 21.32 -3.01 -18.94
C ALA A 185 21.35 -2.83 -17.41
N VAL A 186 22.23 -3.56 -16.71
CA VAL A 186 22.42 -3.39 -15.26
C VAL A 186 22.94 -1.97 -14.95
N HIS A 187 23.90 -1.46 -15.75
CA HIS A 187 24.41 -0.11 -15.55
C HIS A 187 23.33 0.95 -15.76
N GLU A 188 22.53 0.85 -16.82
CA GLU A 188 21.38 1.71 -17.10
C GLU A 188 20.38 1.72 -15.94
N ILE A 189 20.02 0.53 -15.39
CA ILE A 189 19.11 0.42 -14.23
C ILE A 189 19.68 1.11 -12.99
N LEU A 190 20.98 0.96 -12.72
CA LEU A 190 21.63 1.58 -11.56
C LEU A 190 21.75 3.10 -11.70
N GLU A 191 21.95 3.63 -12.90
CA GLU A 191 21.93 5.08 -13.15
C GLU A 191 20.52 5.66 -12.94
N LEU A 192 19.47 4.97 -13.44
CA LEU A 192 18.09 5.36 -13.20
C LEU A 192 17.76 5.31 -11.69
N GLN A 193 18.22 4.28 -10.97
CA GLN A 193 18.05 4.19 -9.51
C GLN A 193 18.65 5.40 -8.79
N GLU A 194 19.83 5.85 -9.20
CA GLU A 194 20.47 7.03 -8.56
C GLU A 194 19.69 8.32 -8.82
N LEU A 195 19.14 8.51 -10.02
CA LEU A 195 18.24 9.64 -10.32
C LEU A 195 16.96 9.59 -9.47
N VAL A 196 16.32 8.43 -9.37
CA VAL A 196 15.13 8.23 -8.53
C VAL A 196 15.44 8.51 -7.05
N LYS A 197 16.61 8.11 -6.56
CA LYS A 197 17.04 8.41 -5.20
C LYS A 197 17.25 9.91 -4.97
N GLN A 198 17.86 10.62 -5.91
CA GLN A 198 18.01 12.06 -5.83
C GLN A 198 16.65 12.77 -5.84
N LEU A 199 15.71 12.33 -6.69
CA LEU A 199 14.33 12.80 -6.72
C LEU A 199 13.65 12.59 -5.36
N TYR A 200 13.76 11.40 -4.79
CA TYR A 200 13.24 11.07 -3.45
C TYR A 200 13.81 12.02 -2.39
N ASP A 201 15.12 12.22 -2.35
CA ASP A 201 15.78 13.06 -1.35
C ASP A 201 15.29 14.52 -1.43
N LYS A 202 15.15 15.08 -2.64
CA LYS A 202 14.61 16.44 -2.86
C LYS A 202 13.14 16.56 -2.49
N THR A 203 12.33 15.55 -2.87
CA THR A 203 10.91 15.49 -2.52
C THR A 203 10.72 15.41 -1.00
N MET A 204 11.49 14.59 -0.30
CA MET A 204 11.43 14.49 1.17
C MET A 204 11.89 15.78 1.85
N LEU A 205 12.92 16.45 1.32
CA LEU A 205 13.36 17.74 1.82
C LEU A 205 12.28 18.80 1.68
N ALA A 206 11.64 18.89 0.51
CA ALA A 206 10.52 19.79 0.25
C ALA A 206 9.33 19.51 1.19
N PHE A 207 8.98 18.23 1.39
CA PHE A 207 7.90 17.81 2.28
C PHE A 207 8.18 18.17 3.74
N VAL A 208 9.44 18.01 4.22
CA VAL A 208 9.79 18.29 5.62
C VAL A 208 9.85 19.78 5.88
N LYS A 209 10.50 20.55 5.00
CA LYS A 209 10.85 21.98 5.24
C LYS A 209 9.90 22.96 4.55
N ILE A 210 9.01 22.48 3.68
CA ILE A 210 8.20 23.34 2.79
C ILE A 210 9.14 24.27 1.98
N ASP A 211 10.19 23.67 1.40
CA ASP A 211 11.28 24.38 0.72
C ASP A 211 10.97 24.43 -0.79
N GLU A 212 10.65 25.61 -1.30
CA GLU A 212 10.35 25.81 -2.73
C GLU A 212 11.54 25.51 -3.64
N ASN A 213 12.79 25.77 -3.18
CA ASN A 213 13.96 25.42 -3.98
C ASN A 213 14.15 23.90 -4.09
N ALA A 214 13.89 23.18 -3.01
CA ALA A 214 13.92 21.71 -3.02
C ALA A 214 12.81 21.15 -3.93
N LEU A 215 11.63 21.77 -3.94
CA LEU A 215 10.54 21.39 -4.82
C LEU A 215 10.89 21.64 -6.30
N THR A 216 11.43 22.82 -6.63
CA THR A 216 11.90 23.11 -7.98
C THR A 216 12.96 22.12 -8.45
N ALA A 217 13.95 21.83 -7.60
CA ALA A 217 14.98 20.84 -7.91
C ALA A 217 14.40 19.42 -8.05
N ALA A 218 13.31 19.07 -7.34
CA ALA A 218 12.64 17.80 -7.54
C ALA A 218 12.00 17.70 -8.93
N TYR A 219 11.33 18.76 -9.41
CA TYR A 219 10.77 18.78 -10.78
C TYR A 219 11.86 18.66 -11.85
N GLU A 220 13.00 19.38 -11.68
CA GLU A 220 14.12 19.30 -12.63
C GLU A 220 14.71 17.87 -12.69
N ILE A 221 14.73 17.15 -11.58
CA ILE A 221 15.19 15.75 -11.56
C ILE A 221 14.12 14.80 -12.13
N GLU A 222 12.84 15.08 -11.90
CA GLU A 222 11.75 14.30 -12.47
C GLU A 222 11.77 14.37 -14.00
N ASP A 223 11.96 15.57 -14.59
CA ASP A 223 12.17 15.73 -16.03
C ASP A 223 13.38 14.90 -16.54
N GLN A 224 14.46 14.80 -15.75
CA GLN A 224 15.60 13.95 -16.09
C GLN A 224 15.29 12.46 -16.01
N VAL A 225 14.52 12.02 -15.00
CA VAL A 225 14.05 10.63 -14.88
C VAL A 225 13.20 10.24 -16.09
N ASP A 226 12.27 11.11 -16.49
CA ASP A 226 11.39 10.87 -17.64
C ASP A 226 12.20 10.78 -18.95
N ALA A 227 13.08 11.74 -19.21
CA ALA A 227 13.94 11.74 -20.38
C ALA A 227 14.85 10.50 -20.43
N TYR A 228 15.44 10.12 -19.31
CA TYR A 228 16.31 8.95 -19.23
C TYR A 228 15.53 7.65 -19.43
N THR A 229 14.32 7.55 -18.88
CA THR A 229 13.44 6.39 -19.08
C THR A 229 13.08 6.21 -20.56
N GLU A 230 12.80 7.30 -21.29
CA GLU A 230 12.58 7.26 -22.74
C GLU A 230 13.84 6.81 -23.49
N GLU A 231 15.02 7.31 -23.12
CA GLU A 231 16.31 6.91 -23.69
C GLU A 231 16.55 5.40 -23.47
N LEU A 232 16.34 4.87 -22.25
CA LEU A 232 16.52 3.46 -21.95
C LEU A 232 15.57 2.56 -22.76
N SER A 233 14.33 2.99 -22.96
CA SER A 233 13.36 2.29 -23.79
C SER A 233 13.84 2.22 -25.24
N ASN A 234 14.35 3.32 -25.78
CA ASN A 234 14.89 3.37 -27.15
C ASN A 234 16.15 2.49 -27.30
N ASN A 235 17.09 2.57 -26.36
CA ASN A 235 18.28 1.73 -26.31
C ASN A 235 17.93 0.24 -26.27
N HIS A 236 16.88 -0.09 -25.52
CA HIS A 236 16.41 -1.48 -25.43
C HIS A 236 15.81 -1.96 -26.77
N ILE A 237 15.00 -1.16 -27.43
CA ILE A 237 14.44 -1.47 -28.77
C ILE A 237 15.58 -1.70 -29.76
N GLU A 238 16.60 -0.85 -29.76
CA GLU A 238 17.77 -0.99 -30.62
C GLU A 238 18.53 -2.31 -30.36
N ARG A 239 18.67 -2.70 -29.08
CA ARG A 239 19.28 -4.01 -28.70
C ARG A 239 18.45 -5.21 -29.20
N LEU A 240 17.12 -5.11 -29.17
CA LEU A 240 16.23 -6.13 -29.73
C LEU A 240 16.38 -6.27 -31.24
N GLU A 241 16.40 -5.16 -31.98
CA GLU A 241 16.60 -5.14 -33.44
C GLU A 241 17.95 -5.74 -33.84
N LYS A 242 18.99 -5.48 -33.06
CA LYS A 242 20.35 -6.02 -33.28
C LYS A 242 20.54 -7.46 -32.78
N HIS A 243 19.46 -8.11 -32.28
CA HIS A 243 19.51 -9.45 -31.67
C HIS A 243 20.51 -9.58 -30.51
N GLN A 244 20.77 -8.48 -29.79
CA GLN A 244 21.63 -8.44 -28.61
C GLN A 244 20.86 -8.74 -27.32
N CYS A 245 19.53 -8.78 -27.40
CA CYS A 245 18.63 -9.09 -26.31
C CYS A 245 17.51 -10.00 -26.82
N THR A 246 16.96 -10.85 -25.96
CA THR A 246 15.78 -11.66 -26.27
C THR A 246 14.51 -10.91 -25.88
N ALA A 247 13.40 -11.17 -26.58
CA ALA A 247 12.10 -10.57 -26.25
C ALA A 247 11.64 -10.92 -24.83
N GLU A 248 12.04 -12.08 -24.29
CA GLU A 248 11.71 -12.52 -22.93
C GLU A 248 12.41 -11.67 -21.87
N ILE A 249 13.67 -11.31 -22.08
CA ILE A 249 14.43 -10.41 -21.19
C ILE A 249 13.87 -8.99 -21.34
N GLY A 250 13.56 -8.58 -22.57
CA GLY A 250 13.03 -7.28 -22.85
C GLY A 250 11.71 -6.96 -22.17
N ALA A 251 10.83 -7.95 -22.10
CA ALA A 251 9.55 -7.82 -21.41
C ALA A 251 9.66 -7.58 -19.88
N GLN A 252 10.84 -7.83 -19.30
CA GLN A 252 11.11 -7.57 -17.88
C GLN A 252 11.94 -6.28 -17.67
N PHE A 253 12.48 -5.72 -18.74
CA PHE A 253 13.26 -4.47 -18.70
C PHE A 253 12.36 -3.24 -18.89
N LEU A 254 11.37 -3.31 -19.76
CA LEU A 254 10.37 -2.26 -20.04
C LEU A 254 9.23 -2.25 -19.02
#